data_922dff7a9b54e13ac1795ca65cfcbd6e
#
_entry.id   922dff7a9b54e13ac1795ca65cfcbd6e
#
_cell.length_a   1.000
_cell.length_b   1.000
_cell.length_c   1.000
_cell.angle_alpha   90.00
_cell.angle_beta   90.00
_cell.angle_gamma   90.00
#
_symmetry.space_group_name_H-M   'P 1'
#
loop_
_entity.id
_entity.type
_entity.pdbx_description
1 polymer ?
#
loop_
_entity_poly.entity_id
_entity_poly.type
_entity_poly.pdbx_seq_one_letter_code
_entity_poly.pdbx_strand_id
1 'polypeptide(L)'
;KRQVFEYWGQYIDYFLPFNEINAGYFSPYNGVGLVKEKDKPYNQSLVFQSLHHQFIASAKTIKIARKLSPKSQSGCMVACFCYYPLTSSPEDNLKAVRDEEINQWFAVDILANGHYPSYMDRFFRENDIHLKMEDGDETLLKEYACDFVSFSYYSSSIATVQEDGQQTAGNLVVSTKNPYLKASEWGWQIDPIGLRIMLNKMYDRTQKPIFISENGLGARDQLNSDFSIHDPYRIDYLKQHFKQIEEAIDDGVDVIGYIMWGVIDIVSAGSCEMAKRYGVIYVDGDNLSLI
;
A
#
# COMPACT_ATOMS: atom_id res chain seq x y z
N LYS A 1 -13.49 -3.55 -16.62
CA LYS A 1 -12.14 -3.11 -17.02
C LYS A 1 -11.97 -3.06 -18.54
N ARG A 2 -12.46 -4.05 -19.34
CA ARG A 2 -12.36 -4.03 -20.82
C ARG A 2 -12.93 -2.74 -21.43
N GLN A 3 -14.14 -2.33 -21.02
CA GLN A 3 -14.77 -1.08 -21.48
C GLN A 3 -13.91 0.16 -21.17
N VAL A 4 -13.25 0.21 -20.03
CA VAL A 4 -12.34 1.32 -19.69
C VAL A 4 -11.23 1.44 -20.71
N PHE A 5 -10.59 0.33 -21.10
CA PHE A 5 -9.55 0.36 -22.13
C PHE A 5 -10.08 0.68 -23.54
N GLU A 6 -11.27 0.22 -23.86
CA GLU A 6 -11.90 0.52 -25.16
C GLU A 6 -12.23 2.01 -25.33
N TYR A 7 -12.71 2.68 -24.26
CA TYR A 7 -13.12 4.09 -24.34
C TYR A 7 -12.03 5.07 -23.92
N TRP A 8 -11.20 4.72 -22.92
CA TRP A 8 -10.28 5.64 -22.25
C TRP A 8 -8.81 5.29 -22.43
N GLY A 9 -8.46 4.08 -22.89
CA GLY A 9 -7.10 3.58 -22.99
C GLY A 9 -6.16 4.49 -23.79
N GLN A 10 -6.67 5.19 -24.80
CA GLN A 10 -5.87 6.12 -25.60
C GLN A 10 -5.44 7.40 -24.85
N TYR A 11 -6.07 7.70 -23.70
CA TYR A 11 -5.83 8.90 -22.89
C TYR A 11 -5.09 8.60 -21.58
N ILE A 12 -4.84 7.33 -21.27
CA ILE A 12 -4.28 6.90 -19.97
C ILE A 12 -2.98 6.14 -20.22
N ASP A 13 -1.89 6.65 -19.64
CA ASP A 13 -0.57 6.05 -19.79
C ASP A 13 -0.31 4.96 -18.74
N TYR A 14 -0.87 5.11 -17.52
CA TYR A 14 -0.61 4.22 -16.38
C TYR A 14 -1.91 3.68 -15.77
N PHE A 15 -1.97 2.37 -15.56
CA PHE A 15 -3.12 1.69 -14.95
C PHE A 15 -2.73 0.91 -13.71
N LEU A 16 -3.55 1.03 -12.68
CA LEU A 16 -3.49 0.19 -11.47
C LEU A 16 -4.78 -0.66 -11.39
N PRO A 17 -4.71 -1.99 -11.57
CA PRO A 17 -5.90 -2.85 -11.58
C PRO A 17 -6.66 -2.89 -10.25
N PHE A 18 -5.93 -2.83 -9.14
CA PHE A 18 -6.47 -2.86 -7.78
C PHE A 18 -5.76 -1.84 -6.91
N ASN A 19 -6.47 -1.27 -5.94
CA ASN A 19 -5.90 -0.47 -4.87
C ASN A 19 -5.47 -1.39 -3.72
N GLU A 20 -4.26 -1.20 -3.18
CA GLU A 20 -3.73 -1.89 -1.99
C GLU A 20 -4.10 -3.38 -1.94
N ILE A 21 -3.80 -4.13 -2.99
CA ILE A 21 -4.29 -5.50 -3.19
C ILE A 21 -3.94 -6.44 -2.01
N ASN A 22 -2.80 -6.21 -1.33
CA ASN A 22 -2.37 -6.95 -0.16
C ASN A 22 -3.24 -6.68 1.08
N ALA A 23 -4.08 -5.61 1.08
CA ALA A 23 -5.06 -5.36 2.13
C ALA A 23 -6.03 -6.54 2.30
N GLY A 24 -6.23 -7.35 1.27
CA GLY A 24 -7.00 -8.58 1.38
C GLY A 24 -6.53 -9.53 2.47
N TYR A 25 -5.24 -9.51 2.84
CA TYR A 25 -4.69 -10.31 3.93
C TYR A 25 -4.98 -9.71 5.32
N PHE A 26 -4.55 -8.47 5.56
CA PHE A 26 -4.65 -7.85 6.90
C PHE A 26 -5.96 -7.11 7.16
N SER A 27 -6.74 -6.83 6.13
CA SER A 27 -8.06 -6.22 6.20
C SER A 27 -9.02 -6.87 5.21
N PRO A 28 -9.44 -8.15 5.40
CA PRO A 28 -10.18 -8.91 4.41
C PRO A 28 -11.53 -8.32 4.00
N TYR A 29 -12.19 -7.57 4.89
CA TYR A 29 -13.42 -6.87 4.54
C TYR A 29 -13.17 -5.78 3.48
N ASN A 30 -12.16 -4.95 3.71
CA ASN A 30 -11.84 -3.84 2.79
C ASN A 30 -11.16 -4.34 1.50
N GLY A 31 -10.22 -5.28 1.61
CA GLY A 31 -9.41 -5.73 0.49
C GLY A 31 -10.09 -6.72 -0.45
N VAL A 32 -10.88 -7.66 0.09
CA VAL A 32 -11.51 -8.75 -0.70
C VAL A 32 -13.03 -8.89 -0.46
N GLY A 33 -13.64 -7.99 0.31
CA GLY A 33 -15.09 -7.97 0.55
C GLY A 33 -15.60 -9.12 1.43
N LEU A 34 -14.74 -9.76 2.22
CA LEU A 34 -15.16 -10.82 3.12
C LEU A 34 -15.78 -10.27 4.40
N VAL A 35 -17.00 -10.69 4.68
CA VAL A 35 -17.68 -10.36 5.92
C VAL A 35 -17.23 -11.31 7.01
N LYS A 36 -16.79 -10.75 8.15
CA LYS A 36 -16.40 -11.54 9.32
C LYS A 36 -17.64 -12.11 10.01
N GLU A 37 -17.64 -13.43 10.24
CA GLU A 37 -18.63 -14.04 11.13
C GLU A 37 -18.41 -13.55 12.58
N LYS A 38 -19.52 -13.33 13.29
CA LYS A 38 -19.45 -12.88 14.68
C LYS A 38 -18.65 -13.89 15.53
N ASP A 39 -17.71 -13.36 16.30
CA ASP A 39 -16.88 -14.10 17.26
C ASP A 39 -15.97 -15.20 16.65
N LYS A 40 -15.75 -15.18 15.32
CA LYS A 40 -14.83 -16.10 14.65
C LYS A 40 -13.71 -15.35 13.91
N PRO A 41 -12.49 -15.93 13.83
CA PRO A 41 -11.46 -15.39 12.95
C PRO A 41 -11.88 -15.55 11.48
N TYR A 42 -11.25 -14.79 10.58
CA TYR A 42 -11.40 -15.03 9.14
C TYR A 42 -10.86 -16.43 8.76
N ASN A 43 -11.57 -17.10 7.87
CA ASN A 43 -11.06 -18.32 7.24
C ASN A 43 -9.89 -17.96 6.31
N GLN A 44 -8.67 -18.35 6.69
CA GLN A 44 -7.47 -17.97 5.97
C GLN A 44 -7.42 -18.59 4.55
N SER A 45 -7.90 -19.80 4.35
CA SER A 45 -7.99 -20.40 3.01
C SER A 45 -8.92 -19.58 2.10
N LEU A 46 -10.03 -19.05 2.62
CA LEU A 46 -10.92 -18.19 1.85
C LEU A 46 -10.28 -16.82 1.55
N VAL A 47 -9.54 -16.25 2.51
CA VAL A 47 -8.79 -14.98 2.33
C VAL A 47 -7.77 -15.14 1.19
N PHE A 48 -6.91 -16.15 1.26
CA PHE A 48 -5.87 -16.34 0.25
C PHE A 48 -6.43 -16.81 -1.10
N GLN A 49 -7.53 -17.58 -1.12
CA GLN A 49 -8.24 -17.91 -2.36
C GLN A 49 -8.82 -16.65 -3.03
N SER A 50 -9.38 -15.73 -2.25
CA SER A 50 -9.90 -14.46 -2.77
C SER A 50 -8.77 -13.58 -3.31
N LEU A 51 -7.64 -13.51 -2.63
CA LEU A 51 -6.44 -12.83 -3.11
C LEU A 51 -5.91 -13.45 -4.40
N HIS A 52 -5.85 -14.80 -4.49
CA HIS A 52 -5.47 -15.50 -5.72
C HIS A 52 -6.37 -15.06 -6.89
N HIS A 53 -7.69 -15.02 -6.69
CA HIS A 53 -8.61 -14.55 -7.72
C HIS A 53 -8.34 -13.10 -8.14
N GLN A 54 -7.94 -12.22 -7.21
CA GLN A 54 -7.56 -10.83 -7.53
C GLN A 54 -6.23 -10.80 -8.32
N PHE A 55 -5.24 -11.63 -8.00
CA PHE A 55 -3.99 -11.73 -8.76
C PHE A 55 -4.27 -12.19 -10.21
N ILE A 56 -5.09 -13.22 -10.37
CA ILE A 56 -5.52 -13.68 -11.70
C ILE A 56 -6.32 -12.59 -12.45
N ALA A 57 -7.21 -11.87 -11.76
CA ALA A 57 -7.95 -10.76 -12.36
C ALA A 57 -7.04 -9.59 -12.75
N SER A 58 -5.95 -9.35 -12.00
CA SER A 58 -4.91 -8.39 -12.35
C SER A 58 -4.20 -8.79 -13.64
N ALA A 59 -3.68 -10.02 -13.72
CA ALA A 59 -3.02 -10.55 -14.93
C ALA A 59 -3.95 -10.53 -16.16
N LYS A 60 -5.22 -10.93 -16.01
CA LYS A 60 -6.24 -10.81 -17.08
C LYS A 60 -6.48 -9.37 -17.51
N THR A 61 -6.40 -8.42 -16.58
CA THR A 61 -6.53 -6.98 -16.88
C THR A 61 -5.35 -6.49 -17.70
N ILE A 62 -4.13 -6.85 -17.32
CA ILE A 62 -2.90 -6.52 -18.06
C ILE A 62 -2.95 -7.11 -19.48
N LYS A 63 -3.38 -8.37 -19.62
CA LYS A 63 -3.59 -9.01 -20.93
C LYS A 63 -4.53 -8.20 -21.83
N ILE A 64 -5.62 -7.69 -21.27
CA ILE A 64 -6.58 -6.84 -22.00
C ILE A 64 -5.96 -5.49 -22.34
N ALA A 65 -5.25 -4.86 -21.39
CA ALA A 65 -4.56 -3.58 -21.58
C ALA A 65 -3.55 -3.67 -22.73
N ARG A 66 -2.67 -4.66 -22.72
CA ARG A 66 -1.67 -4.87 -23.79
C ARG A 66 -2.30 -5.04 -25.17
N LYS A 67 -3.54 -5.57 -25.26
CA LYS A 67 -4.26 -5.73 -26.51
C LYS A 67 -4.95 -4.45 -26.99
N LEU A 68 -5.62 -3.72 -26.07
CA LEU A 68 -6.51 -2.61 -26.41
C LEU A 68 -5.84 -1.23 -26.26
N SER A 69 -4.82 -1.15 -25.42
CA SER A 69 -4.06 0.06 -25.14
C SER A 69 -2.56 -0.26 -25.03
N PRO A 70 -1.89 -0.67 -26.10
CA PRO A 70 -0.54 -1.19 -26.07
C PRO A 70 0.54 -0.17 -25.65
N LYS A 71 0.19 1.11 -25.60
CA LYS A 71 1.08 2.19 -25.10
C LYS A 71 1.00 2.37 -23.59
N SER A 72 -0.08 1.89 -22.97
CA SER A 72 -0.28 2.05 -21.54
C SER A 72 0.53 1.01 -20.76
N GLN A 73 1.08 1.43 -19.65
CA GLN A 73 1.75 0.57 -18.68
C GLN A 73 0.79 0.17 -17.56
N SER A 74 0.88 -1.06 -17.11
CA SER A 74 0.04 -1.58 -16.04
C SER A 74 0.90 -1.92 -14.82
N GLY A 75 0.63 -1.28 -13.69
CA GLY A 75 1.31 -1.53 -12.43
C GLY A 75 0.55 -2.45 -11.49
N CYS A 76 1.21 -2.90 -10.45
CA CYS A 76 0.55 -3.38 -9.24
C CYS A 76 0.57 -2.28 -8.18
N MET A 77 -0.38 -2.30 -7.25
CA MET A 77 -0.42 -1.33 -6.14
C MET A 77 -0.63 -2.05 -4.82
N VAL A 78 0.27 -1.83 -3.87
CA VAL A 78 0.26 -2.43 -2.55
C VAL A 78 0.29 -1.37 -1.44
N ALA A 79 -0.31 -1.64 -0.30
CA ALA A 79 -0.02 -0.91 0.93
C ALA A 79 1.39 -1.29 1.39
N CYS A 80 2.25 -0.30 1.58
CA CYS A 80 3.65 -0.53 1.90
C CYS A 80 3.96 -0.15 3.35
N PHE A 81 4.64 -1.05 4.04
CA PHE A 81 5.06 -0.90 5.43
C PHE A 81 6.57 -1.13 5.54
N CYS A 82 7.28 -0.18 6.14
CA CYS A 82 8.66 -0.41 6.56
C CYS A 82 8.66 -1.05 7.94
N TYR A 83 9.11 -2.28 8.07
CA TYR A 83 9.21 -2.97 9.36
C TYR A 83 10.60 -2.84 9.95
N TYR A 84 10.68 -2.26 11.15
CA TYR A 84 11.91 -2.23 11.95
C TYR A 84 11.84 -3.28 13.05
N PRO A 85 12.90 -4.06 13.30
CA PRO A 85 12.97 -4.85 14.52
C PRO A 85 13.02 -3.94 15.74
N LEU A 86 12.30 -4.27 16.82
CA LEU A 86 12.32 -3.47 18.05
C LEU A 86 13.71 -3.44 18.66
N THR A 87 14.42 -4.56 18.59
CA THR A 87 15.78 -4.72 19.10
C THR A 87 16.68 -5.37 18.05
N SER A 88 17.98 -5.41 18.32
CA SER A 88 18.94 -6.16 17.51
C SER A 88 18.88 -7.67 17.71
N SER A 89 17.92 -8.21 18.51
CA SER A 89 17.80 -9.66 18.70
C SER A 89 17.53 -10.37 17.37
N PRO A 90 18.08 -11.57 17.16
CA PRO A 90 17.79 -12.36 15.97
C PRO A 90 16.29 -12.64 15.78
N GLU A 91 15.54 -12.80 16.86
CA GLU A 91 14.11 -13.09 16.87
C GLU A 91 13.29 -11.90 16.34
N ASP A 92 13.56 -10.67 16.81
CA ASP A 92 12.92 -9.46 16.32
C ASP A 92 13.27 -9.21 14.84
N ASN A 93 14.53 -9.45 14.45
CA ASN A 93 14.97 -9.33 13.07
C ASN A 93 14.26 -10.34 12.16
N LEU A 94 14.17 -11.61 12.59
CA LEU A 94 13.43 -12.63 11.83
C LEU A 94 11.94 -12.29 11.75
N LYS A 95 11.35 -11.75 12.81
CA LYS A 95 9.97 -11.29 12.82
C LYS A 95 9.75 -10.17 11.79
N ALA A 96 10.65 -9.19 11.70
CA ALA A 96 10.57 -8.11 10.70
C ALA A 96 10.58 -8.66 9.27
N VAL A 97 11.48 -9.62 8.98
CA VAL A 97 11.52 -10.30 7.67
C VAL A 97 10.19 -11.00 7.37
N ARG A 98 9.64 -11.76 8.34
CA ARG A 98 8.37 -12.47 8.15
C ARG A 98 7.17 -11.55 7.98
N ASP A 99 7.12 -10.46 8.74
CA ASP A 99 6.05 -9.48 8.63
C ASP A 99 6.07 -8.79 7.26
N GLU A 100 7.25 -8.42 6.73
CA GLU A 100 7.37 -7.91 5.36
C GLU A 100 6.96 -8.95 4.32
N GLU A 101 7.39 -10.21 4.45
CA GLU A 101 7.03 -11.30 3.53
C GLU A 101 5.52 -11.44 3.40
N ILE A 102 4.80 -11.53 4.52
CA ILE A 102 3.37 -11.84 4.53
C ILE A 102 2.50 -10.60 4.27
N ASN A 103 2.89 -9.42 4.77
CA ASN A 103 2.05 -8.24 4.61
C ASN A 103 2.19 -7.57 3.24
N GLN A 104 3.33 -7.72 2.55
CA GLN A 104 3.55 -7.03 1.28
C GLN A 104 4.29 -7.83 0.20
N TRP A 105 5.42 -8.50 0.55
CA TRP A 105 6.27 -9.09 -0.49
C TRP A 105 5.58 -10.19 -1.28
N PHE A 106 4.73 -11.02 -0.65
CA PHE A 106 4.05 -12.08 -1.40
C PHE A 106 3.19 -11.52 -2.55
N ALA A 107 2.51 -10.40 -2.32
CA ALA A 107 1.70 -9.77 -3.37
C ALA A 107 2.58 -9.12 -4.46
N VAL A 108 3.68 -8.45 -4.06
CA VAL A 108 4.65 -7.88 -4.99
C VAL A 108 5.29 -8.95 -5.84
N ASP A 109 5.77 -10.06 -5.24
CA ASP A 109 6.43 -11.14 -5.98
C ASP A 109 5.49 -11.78 -7.01
N ILE A 110 4.24 -12.03 -6.64
CA ILE A 110 3.26 -12.60 -7.57
C ILE A 110 2.96 -11.65 -8.73
N LEU A 111 2.76 -10.37 -8.44
CA LEU A 111 2.34 -9.41 -9.45
C LEU A 111 3.49 -8.85 -10.30
N ALA A 112 4.67 -8.68 -9.70
CA ALA A 112 5.84 -8.13 -10.39
C ALA A 112 6.74 -9.21 -11.00
N ASN A 113 6.90 -10.36 -10.33
CA ASN A 113 7.77 -11.44 -10.76
C ASN A 113 6.99 -12.62 -11.37
N GLY A 114 5.67 -12.62 -11.26
CA GLY A 114 4.78 -13.58 -11.94
C GLY A 114 4.75 -14.98 -11.35
N HIS A 115 5.13 -15.16 -10.09
CA HIS A 115 5.11 -16.47 -9.43
C HIS A 115 4.92 -16.35 -7.92
N TYR A 116 4.35 -17.40 -7.32
CA TYR A 116 4.28 -17.51 -5.87
C TYR A 116 5.67 -17.72 -5.28
N PRO A 117 6.08 -16.90 -4.28
CA PRO A 117 7.39 -17.07 -3.66
C PRO A 117 7.43 -18.30 -2.75
N SER A 118 8.57 -19.00 -2.69
CA SER A 118 8.74 -20.26 -1.97
C SER A 118 8.50 -20.18 -0.46
N TYR A 119 8.68 -19.00 0.17
CA TYR A 119 8.37 -18.84 1.60
C TYR A 119 6.88 -18.98 1.90
N MET A 120 6.00 -18.77 0.90
CA MET A 120 4.55 -19.00 1.06
C MET A 120 4.18 -20.47 1.21
N ASP A 121 4.95 -21.41 0.66
CA ASP A 121 4.71 -22.84 0.83
C ASP A 121 4.74 -23.26 2.30
N ARG A 122 5.71 -22.71 3.04
CA ARG A 122 5.80 -22.91 4.48
C ARG A 122 4.62 -22.27 5.21
N PHE A 123 4.32 -21.03 4.90
CA PHE A 123 3.24 -20.28 5.52
C PHE A 123 1.88 -20.99 5.30
N PHE A 124 1.59 -21.42 4.08
CA PHE A 124 0.36 -22.14 3.75
C PHE A 124 0.25 -23.47 4.50
N ARG A 125 1.33 -24.23 4.54
CA ARG A 125 1.37 -25.52 5.26
C ARG A 125 1.17 -25.33 6.79
N GLU A 126 1.82 -24.34 7.39
CA GLU A 126 1.72 -24.06 8.84
C GLU A 126 0.34 -23.54 9.25
N ASN A 127 -0.41 -22.92 8.33
CA ASN A 127 -1.74 -22.37 8.57
C ASN A 127 -2.88 -23.19 7.94
N ASP A 128 -2.60 -24.40 7.45
CA ASP A 128 -3.57 -25.28 6.77
C ASP A 128 -4.34 -24.58 5.65
N ILE A 129 -3.61 -23.81 4.83
CA ILE A 129 -4.16 -23.04 3.71
C ILE A 129 -4.00 -23.84 2.43
N HIS A 130 -5.10 -24.12 1.77
CA HIS A 130 -5.15 -24.84 0.50
C HIS A 130 -5.71 -23.94 -0.60
N LEU A 131 -4.83 -23.54 -1.54
CA LEU A 131 -5.25 -22.80 -2.71
C LEU A 131 -5.70 -23.73 -3.83
N LYS A 132 -6.85 -23.41 -4.39
CA LYS A 132 -7.30 -24.01 -5.64
C LYS A 132 -6.85 -23.11 -6.79
N MET A 133 -5.92 -23.61 -7.60
CA MET A 133 -5.48 -22.97 -8.84
C MET A 133 -6.08 -23.71 -10.02
N GLU A 134 -6.49 -22.98 -11.04
CA GLU A 134 -6.97 -23.55 -12.30
C GLU A 134 -5.79 -23.76 -13.27
N ASP A 135 -5.98 -24.65 -14.23
CA ASP A 135 -4.98 -24.91 -15.27
C ASP A 135 -4.67 -23.61 -16.03
N GLY A 136 -3.38 -23.26 -16.08
CA GLY A 136 -2.89 -22.06 -16.77
C GLY A 136 -2.79 -20.79 -15.90
N ASP A 137 -3.20 -20.79 -14.62
CA ASP A 137 -3.09 -19.64 -13.73
C ASP A 137 -1.64 -19.20 -13.54
N GLU A 138 -0.72 -20.12 -13.32
CA GLU A 138 0.72 -19.81 -13.18
C GLU A 138 1.30 -19.22 -14.47
N THR A 139 0.93 -19.77 -15.61
CA THR A 139 1.36 -19.27 -16.92
C THR A 139 0.85 -17.84 -17.13
N LEU A 140 -0.42 -17.60 -16.77
CA LEU A 140 -1.04 -16.29 -16.90
C LEU A 140 -0.35 -15.24 -16.01
N LEU A 141 -0.04 -15.57 -14.76
CA LEU A 141 0.68 -14.69 -13.84
C LEU A 141 2.06 -14.33 -14.40
N LYS A 142 2.79 -15.33 -14.90
CA LYS A 142 4.12 -15.16 -15.46
C LYS A 142 4.14 -14.30 -16.73
N GLU A 143 3.21 -14.53 -17.64
CA GLU A 143 3.15 -13.80 -18.92
C GLU A 143 2.68 -12.34 -18.74
N TYR A 144 1.80 -12.11 -17.76
CA TYR A 144 1.16 -10.82 -17.54
C TYR A 144 1.51 -10.22 -16.18
N ALA A 145 2.79 -10.35 -15.79
CA ALA A 145 3.37 -9.58 -14.70
C ALA A 145 3.30 -8.07 -15.00
N CYS A 146 3.24 -7.25 -13.95
CA CYS A 146 3.09 -5.80 -14.09
C CYS A 146 4.36 -5.15 -14.69
N ASP A 147 4.18 -3.97 -15.31
CA ASP A 147 5.25 -3.22 -15.96
C ASP A 147 6.01 -2.35 -14.96
N PHE A 148 5.34 -1.85 -13.91
CA PHE A 148 5.91 -1.07 -12.82
C PHE A 148 5.28 -1.45 -11.49
N VAL A 149 5.91 -1.11 -10.37
CA VAL A 149 5.38 -1.32 -9.03
C VAL A 149 4.91 0.01 -8.45
N SER A 150 3.71 0.01 -7.86
CA SER A 150 3.17 1.15 -7.17
C SER A 150 2.81 0.80 -5.74
N PHE A 151 2.89 1.78 -4.84
CA PHE A 151 2.50 1.60 -3.45
C PHE A 151 1.99 2.88 -2.77
N SER A 152 1.20 2.69 -1.71
CA SER A 152 0.90 3.71 -0.71
C SER A 152 1.91 3.64 0.43
N TYR A 153 2.36 4.79 0.93
CA TYR A 153 3.23 4.86 2.09
C TYR A 153 2.77 5.96 3.05
N TYR A 154 2.46 5.60 4.29
CA TYR A 154 2.00 6.55 5.30
C TYR A 154 2.78 6.46 6.61
N SER A 155 3.24 5.28 6.98
CA SER A 155 3.91 5.03 8.25
C SER A 155 4.76 3.76 8.20
N SER A 156 5.68 3.63 9.15
CA SER A 156 6.42 2.40 9.41
C SER A 156 5.83 1.64 10.60
N SER A 157 6.29 0.41 10.78
CA SER A 157 5.85 -0.50 11.83
C SER A 157 7.03 -1.09 12.58
N ILE A 158 6.81 -1.49 13.83
CA ILE A 158 7.80 -2.24 14.61
C ILE A 158 7.40 -3.72 14.64
N ALA A 159 8.37 -4.58 14.33
CA ALA A 159 8.27 -6.01 14.48
C ALA A 159 8.98 -6.44 15.78
N THR A 160 8.28 -7.16 16.63
CA THR A 160 8.83 -7.71 17.86
C THR A 160 8.10 -8.99 18.27
N VAL A 161 8.82 -9.86 18.96
CA VAL A 161 8.26 -11.05 19.62
C VAL A 161 7.78 -10.75 21.05
N GLN A 162 7.97 -9.52 21.54
CA GLN A 162 7.52 -9.07 22.86
C GLN A 162 6.06 -8.64 22.80
N GLU A 163 5.27 -9.01 23.80
CA GLU A 163 3.81 -8.72 23.84
C GLU A 163 3.48 -7.33 24.45
N ASP A 164 4.42 -6.68 25.14
CA ASP A 164 4.17 -5.50 25.99
C ASP A 164 4.42 -4.15 25.31
N GLY A 165 4.49 -4.07 23.99
CA GLY A 165 4.76 -2.84 23.26
C GLY A 165 3.60 -1.85 23.26
N GLN A 166 3.88 -0.53 23.43
CA GLN A 166 2.89 0.51 23.21
C GLN A 166 2.39 0.46 21.76
N GLN A 167 1.07 0.51 21.59
CA GLN A 167 0.44 0.44 20.29
C GLN A 167 0.36 1.83 19.62
N THR A 168 0.42 1.84 18.30
CA THR A 168 0.16 3.02 17.45
C THR A 168 -0.72 2.61 16.26
N ALA A 169 -1.39 3.58 15.65
CA ALA A 169 -2.19 3.34 14.47
C ALA A 169 -1.36 3.47 13.18
N GLY A 170 -1.85 2.93 12.10
CA GLY A 170 -1.30 3.08 10.75
C GLY A 170 -2.38 2.86 9.69
N ASN A 171 -1.99 2.76 8.44
CA ASN A 171 -2.93 2.50 7.36
C ASN A 171 -3.50 1.08 7.47
N LEU A 172 -4.77 0.96 7.87
CA LEU A 172 -5.53 -0.29 8.05
C LEU A 172 -4.96 -1.29 9.08
N VAL A 173 -3.90 -0.94 9.79
CA VAL A 173 -3.23 -1.80 10.76
C VAL A 173 -2.96 -1.08 12.09
N VAL A 174 -2.84 -1.85 13.15
CA VAL A 174 -2.31 -1.42 14.44
C VAL A 174 -0.92 -2.03 14.60
N SER A 175 0.03 -1.25 15.08
CA SER A 175 1.43 -1.64 15.15
C SER A 175 2.03 -1.24 16.50
N THR A 176 3.17 -1.81 16.86
CA THR A 176 3.96 -1.37 18.01
C THR A 176 4.62 -0.03 17.68
N LYS A 177 4.57 0.90 18.65
CA LYS A 177 5.11 2.25 18.50
C LYS A 177 6.64 2.24 18.41
N ASN A 178 7.19 2.90 17.40
CA ASN A 178 8.60 3.19 17.30
C ASN A 178 8.95 4.38 18.23
N PRO A 179 9.82 4.20 19.23
CA PRO A 179 10.14 5.25 20.20
C PRO A 179 10.89 6.44 19.59
N TYR A 180 11.45 6.31 18.40
CA TYR A 180 12.23 7.34 17.73
C TYR A 180 11.41 8.22 16.77
N LEU A 181 10.13 7.89 16.55
CA LEU A 181 9.29 8.59 15.60
C LEU A 181 8.19 9.39 16.28
N LYS A 182 7.91 10.57 15.72
CA LYS A 182 6.72 11.34 16.05
C LYS A 182 5.50 10.74 15.35
N ALA A 183 4.32 10.98 15.89
CA ALA A 183 3.07 10.56 15.29
C ALA A 183 2.16 11.75 15.02
N SER A 184 1.28 11.62 14.02
CA SER A 184 0.17 12.53 13.77
C SER A 184 -0.87 12.43 14.91
N GLU A 185 -1.88 13.31 14.89
CA GLU A 185 -2.99 13.31 15.86
C GLU A 185 -3.80 11.99 15.82
N TRP A 186 -3.75 11.23 14.72
CA TRP A 186 -4.35 9.90 14.58
C TRP A 186 -3.39 8.76 14.91
N GLY A 187 -2.24 9.05 15.50
CA GLY A 187 -1.26 8.04 15.90
C GLY A 187 -0.40 7.48 14.77
N TRP A 188 -0.52 7.97 13.54
CA TRP A 188 0.31 7.50 12.43
C TRP A 188 1.71 8.08 12.54
N GLN A 189 2.70 7.20 12.64
CA GLN A 189 4.08 7.63 12.82
C GLN A 189 4.67 8.17 11.51
N ILE A 190 5.31 9.33 11.60
CA ILE A 190 5.89 10.05 10.47
C ILE A 190 7.32 9.55 10.28
N ASP A 191 7.58 8.88 9.16
CA ASP A 191 8.86 8.26 8.86
C ASP A 191 9.29 8.46 7.40
N PRO A 192 9.88 9.61 7.07
CA PRO A 192 10.39 9.84 5.72
C PRO A 192 11.53 8.90 5.31
N ILE A 193 12.40 8.50 6.27
CA ILE A 193 13.52 7.59 6.00
C ILE A 193 13.00 6.19 5.66
N GLY A 194 11.93 5.75 6.31
CA GLY A 194 11.27 4.49 5.98
C GLY A 194 10.78 4.44 4.53
N LEU A 195 10.33 5.58 3.97
CA LEU A 195 9.99 5.66 2.55
C LEU A 195 11.21 5.36 1.67
N ARG A 196 12.38 5.98 1.94
CA ARG A 196 13.62 5.70 1.18
C ARG A 196 14.05 4.25 1.30
N ILE A 197 13.97 3.68 2.51
CA ILE A 197 14.29 2.26 2.73
C ILE A 197 13.38 1.38 1.86
N MET A 198 12.08 1.67 1.81
CA MET A 198 11.14 0.87 1.03
C MET A 198 11.30 1.05 -0.47
N LEU A 199 11.63 2.26 -0.92
CA LEU A 199 11.97 2.52 -2.33
C LEU A 199 13.17 1.67 -2.77
N ASN A 200 14.25 1.66 -2.00
CA ASN A 200 15.42 0.82 -2.27
C ASN A 200 15.08 -0.67 -2.24
N LYS A 201 14.44 -1.17 -1.18
CA LYS A 201 14.05 -2.59 -1.06
C LYS A 201 13.14 -3.04 -2.21
N MET A 202 12.17 -2.19 -2.59
CA MET A 202 11.21 -2.50 -3.66
C MET A 202 11.91 -2.58 -5.02
N TYR A 203 12.81 -1.63 -5.30
CA TYR A 203 13.58 -1.60 -6.53
C TYR A 203 14.56 -2.77 -6.60
N ASP A 204 15.31 -3.02 -5.53
CA ASP A 204 16.25 -4.16 -5.46
C ASP A 204 15.56 -5.50 -5.72
N ARG A 205 14.33 -5.66 -5.22
CA ARG A 205 13.55 -6.89 -5.36
C ARG A 205 12.96 -7.10 -6.74
N THR A 206 12.53 -6.03 -7.38
CA THR A 206 11.72 -6.14 -8.61
C THR A 206 12.43 -5.66 -9.87
N GLN A 207 13.41 -4.77 -9.73
CA GLN A 207 14.12 -4.10 -10.84
C GLN A 207 13.14 -3.43 -11.82
N LYS A 208 11.99 -2.97 -11.32
CA LYS A 208 10.94 -2.29 -12.09
C LYS A 208 10.81 -0.83 -11.64
N PRO A 209 10.40 0.07 -12.55
CA PRO A 209 10.08 1.45 -12.18
C PRO A 209 9.09 1.50 -11.02
N ILE A 210 9.24 2.50 -10.15
CA ILE A 210 8.41 2.65 -8.95
C ILE A 210 7.57 3.91 -9.03
N PHE A 211 6.27 3.78 -8.70
CA PHE A 211 5.32 4.87 -8.64
C PHE A 211 4.74 4.97 -7.21
N ILE A 212 4.98 6.07 -6.52
CA ILE A 212 4.34 6.32 -5.22
C ILE A 212 2.94 6.86 -5.49
N SER A 213 1.93 6.00 -5.37
CA SER A 213 0.54 6.34 -5.72
C SER A 213 -0.22 7.03 -4.60
N GLU A 214 0.22 6.88 -3.35
CA GLU A 214 -0.36 7.54 -2.20
C GLU A 214 0.70 7.86 -1.15
N ASN A 215 0.71 9.11 -0.68
CA ASN A 215 1.43 9.55 0.51
C ASN A 215 0.79 10.86 1.00
N GLY A 216 0.71 11.07 2.31
CA GLY A 216 0.10 12.28 2.84
C GLY A 216 -0.05 12.24 4.36
N LEU A 217 -0.37 13.39 4.93
CA LEU A 217 -0.56 13.59 6.36
C LEU A 217 -2.02 13.97 6.65
N GLY A 218 -2.72 13.13 7.39
CA GLY A 218 -4.01 13.47 7.96
C GLY A 218 -3.82 14.39 9.18
N ALA A 219 -4.45 15.57 9.18
CA ALA A 219 -4.35 16.56 10.24
C ALA A 219 -5.69 17.28 10.49
N ARG A 220 -5.83 17.91 11.66
CA ARG A 220 -6.94 18.83 11.96
C ARG A 220 -6.56 20.22 11.51
N ASP A 221 -7.03 20.63 10.36
CA ASP A 221 -6.79 21.96 9.83
C ASP A 221 -7.74 22.96 10.46
N GLN A 222 -7.25 24.16 10.72
CA GLN A 222 -8.03 25.28 11.23
C GLN A 222 -8.18 26.34 10.14
N LEU A 223 -9.44 26.55 9.73
CA LEU A 223 -9.78 27.63 8.80
C LEU A 223 -9.71 28.97 9.49
N ASN A 224 -8.93 29.91 8.96
CA ASN A 224 -8.85 31.28 9.43
C ASN A 224 -10.03 32.13 8.90
N SER A 225 -10.23 33.31 9.49
CA SER A 225 -11.32 34.22 9.10
C SER A 225 -11.19 34.78 7.67
N ASP A 226 -10.00 34.73 7.10
CA ASP A 226 -9.70 35.13 5.72
C ASP A 226 -9.74 33.94 4.74
N PHE A 227 -10.31 32.81 5.16
CA PHE A 227 -10.37 31.56 4.40
C PHE A 227 -9.03 30.94 4.05
N SER A 228 -7.96 31.32 4.74
CA SER A 228 -6.66 30.65 4.62
C SER A 228 -6.49 29.54 5.64
N ILE A 229 -5.56 28.60 5.35
CA ILE A 229 -5.10 27.58 6.29
C ILE A 229 -3.59 27.67 6.38
N HIS A 230 -3.06 27.74 7.60
CA HIS A 230 -1.64 27.67 7.87
C HIS A 230 -1.29 26.27 8.33
N ASP A 231 -0.73 25.44 7.43
CA ASP A 231 -0.37 24.04 7.68
C ASP A 231 1.14 23.76 7.52
N PRO A 232 2.02 24.46 8.25
CA PRO A 232 3.47 24.25 8.17
C PRO A 232 3.85 22.78 8.48
N TYR A 233 3.05 22.08 9.28
CA TYR A 233 3.20 20.65 9.56
C TYR A 233 3.06 19.78 8.30
N ARG A 234 2.12 20.08 7.39
CA ARG A 234 1.93 19.36 6.12
C ARG A 234 3.05 19.70 5.14
N ILE A 235 3.44 20.96 5.07
CA ILE A 235 4.58 21.42 4.26
C ILE A 235 5.87 20.72 4.71
N ASP A 236 6.12 20.66 6.01
CA ASP A 236 7.31 19.99 6.57
C ASP A 236 7.28 18.48 6.29
N TYR A 237 6.13 17.84 6.49
CA TYR A 237 5.93 16.42 6.14
C TYR A 237 6.28 16.13 4.67
N LEU A 238 5.72 16.89 3.74
CA LEU A 238 5.95 16.70 2.32
C LEU A 238 7.41 16.99 1.94
N LYS A 239 8.02 18.07 2.45
CA LYS A 239 9.43 18.37 2.21
C LYS A 239 10.37 17.26 2.66
N GLN A 240 10.12 16.68 3.83
CA GLN A 240 10.93 15.58 4.34
C GLN A 240 10.78 14.32 3.48
N HIS A 241 9.56 13.98 3.04
CA HIS A 241 9.33 12.83 2.17
C HIS A 241 9.92 13.04 0.77
N PHE A 242 9.74 14.23 0.17
CA PHE A 242 10.35 14.54 -1.13
C PHE A 242 11.88 14.48 -1.09
N LYS A 243 12.49 14.95 0.01
CA LYS A 243 13.95 14.81 0.19
C LYS A 243 14.38 13.35 0.18
N GLN A 244 13.60 12.45 0.79
CA GLN A 244 13.93 11.02 0.80
C GLN A 244 13.68 10.34 -0.54
N ILE A 245 12.74 10.84 -1.34
CA ILE A 245 12.54 10.38 -2.73
C ILE A 245 13.74 10.81 -3.60
N GLU A 246 14.18 12.07 -3.48
CA GLU A 246 15.38 12.57 -4.15
C GLU A 246 16.62 11.72 -3.83
N GLU A 247 16.84 11.46 -2.55
CA GLU A 247 17.94 10.60 -2.08
C GLU A 247 17.83 9.15 -2.61
N ALA A 248 16.59 8.60 -2.73
CA ALA A 248 16.40 7.28 -3.30
C ALA A 248 16.72 7.23 -4.81
N ILE A 249 16.41 8.31 -5.54
CA ILE A 249 16.80 8.46 -6.95
C ILE A 249 18.33 8.51 -7.06
N ASP A 250 18.99 9.23 -6.17
CA ASP A 250 20.46 9.28 -6.10
C ASP A 250 21.06 7.94 -5.70
N ASP A 251 20.35 7.11 -4.92
CA ASP A 251 20.71 5.70 -4.64
C ASP A 251 20.58 4.80 -5.90
N GLY A 252 19.95 5.27 -6.97
CA GLY A 252 19.77 4.54 -8.24
C GLY A 252 18.37 3.95 -8.44
N VAL A 253 17.39 4.31 -7.60
CA VAL A 253 16.01 3.85 -7.74
C VAL A 253 15.31 4.58 -8.90
N ASP A 254 14.68 3.84 -9.81
CA ASP A 254 13.89 4.40 -10.91
C ASP A 254 12.48 4.80 -10.41
N VAL A 255 12.37 6.02 -9.88
CA VAL A 255 11.09 6.59 -9.42
C VAL A 255 10.45 7.38 -10.55
N ILE A 256 9.33 6.89 -11.08
CA ILE A 256 8.63 7.48 -12.24
C ILE A 256 7.49 8.42 -11.87
N GLY A 257 7.07 8.48 -10.60
CA GLY A 257 6.00 9.38 -10.20
C GLY A 257 5.66 9.35 -8.72
N TYR A 258 4.94 10.40 -8.32
CA TYR A 258 4.40 10.58 -6.97
C TYR A 258 3.04 11.24 -7.04
N ILE A 259 2.08 10.72 -6.28
CA ILE A 259 0.76 11.33 -6.08
C ILE A 259 0.52 11.50 -4.58
N MET A 260 0.16 12.72 -4.19
CA MET A 260 -0.28 13.01 -2.84
C MET A 260 -1.71 12.48 -2.65
N TRP A 261 -1.95 11.80 -1.53
CA TRP A 261 -3.30 11.36 -1.17
C TRP A 261 -4.17 12.54 -0.78
N GLY A 262 -5.31 12.69 -1.48
CA GLY A 262 -6.33 13.65 -1.12
C GLY A 262 -5.94 15.10 -1.37
N VAL A 263 -5.59 15.51 -2.61
CA VAL A 263 -5.33 16.91 -2.96
C VAL A 263 -6.47 17.85 -2.54
N ILE A 264 -7.71 17.41 -2.73
CA ILE A 264 -8.93 18.03 -2.21
C ILE A 264 -9.36 17.26 -0.98
N ASP A 265 -9.80 17.93 0.08
CA ASP A 265 -10.31 17.25 1.28
C ASP A 265 -11.43 16.27 0.95
N ILE A 266 -11.33 15.08 1.50
CA ILE A 266 -12.32 14.00 1.38
C ILE A 266 -12.61 13.41 2.75
N VAL A 267 -13.75 12.75 2.88
CA VAL A 267 -14.06 11.93 4.06
C VAL A 267 -12.98 10.84 4.20
N SER A 268 -12.37 10.73 5.36
CA SER A 268 -11.36 9.71 5.64
C SER A 268 -11.93 8.31 5.47
N ALA A 269 -11.31 7.48 4.63
CA ALA A 269 -11.73 6.11 4.40
C ALA A 269 -11.62 5.23 5.66
N GLY A 270 -10.62 5.47 6.50
CA GLY A 270 -10.38 4.66 7.71
C GLY A 270 -11.22 5.05 8.91
N SER A 271 -11.47 6.36 9.14
CA SER A 271 -12.20 6.86 10.31
C SER A 271 -13.62 7.38 10.00
N CYS A 272 -14.00 7.45 8.73
CA CYS A 272 -15.30 7.95 8.25
C CYS A 272 -15.62 9.37 8.75
N GLU A 273 -14.58 10.22 8.90
CA GLU A 273 -14.73 11.59 9.40
C GLU A 273 -14.08 12.60 8.46
N MET A 274 -14.70 13.79 8.35
CA MET A 274 -14.17 14.90 7.57
C MET A 274 -13.05 15.64 8.29
N ALA A 275 -12.99 15.54 9.62
CA ALA A 275 -11.99 16.21 10.46
C ALA A 275 -10.54 15.75 10.20
N LYS A 276 -10.35 14.54 9.68
CA LYS A 276 -9.06 14.01 9.27
C LYS A 276 -8.74 14.45 7.84
N ARG A 277 -8.19 15.65 7.72
CA ARG A 277 -7.93 16.30 6.44
C ARG A 277 -6.57 15.96 5.89
N TYR A 278 -6.52 15.63 4.62
CA TYR A 278 -5.28 15.35 3.88
C TYR A 278 -4.98 16.42 2.83
N GLY A 279 -6.02 17.16 2.43
CA GLY A 279 -5.99 18.04 1.26
C GLY A 279 -5.16 19.30 1.45
N VAL A 280 -4.88 19.93 0.31
CA VAL A 280 -4.38 21.30 0.20
C VAL A 280 -5.46 22.24 -0.33
N ILE A 281 -6.64 21.70 -0.61
CA ILE A 281 -7.87 22.44 -0.92
C ILE A 281 -8.90 22.05 0.14
N TYR A 282 -9.28 23.03 0.96
CA TYR A 282 -10.23 22.83 2.04
C TYR A 282 -11.65 22.63 1.51
N VAL A 283 -12.37 21.68 2.08
CA VAL A 283 -13.79 21.46 1.82
C VAL A 283 -14.57 21.72 3.13
N ASP A 284 -15.54 22.63 3.08
CA ASP A 284 -16.43 22.84 4.22
C ASP A 284 -17.31 21.59 4.44
N GLY A 285 -17.09 20.92 5.58
CA GLY A 285 -17.78 19.70 5.93
C GLY A 285 -19.28 19.89 6.24
N ASP A 286 -19.69 21.11 6.61
CA ASP A 286 -21.08 21.40 6.99
C ASP A 286 -21.96 21.61 5.76
N ASN A 287 -21.46 22.30 4.75
CA ASN A 287 -22.19 22.62 3.51
C ASN A 287 -21.54 22.07 2.23
N LEU A 288 -20.47 21.27 2.35
CA LEU A 288 -19.76 20.61 1.24
C LEU A 288 -19.28 21.59 0.16
N SER A 289 -19.05 22.85 0.50
CA SER A 289 -18.51 23.85 -0.43
C SER A 289 -16.99 23.83 -0.43
N LEU A 290 -16.40 24.12 -1.58
CA LEU A 290 -14.97 24.38 -1.72
C LEU A 290 -14.70 25.82 -1.26
N ILE A 291 -13.65 26.02 -0.50
CA ILE A 291 -13.19 27.31 -0.02
C ILE A 291 -11.75 27.56 -0.51
#